data_a5191010fb34611529713454896aa33b
#
_entry.id   a5191010fb34611529713454896aa33b
#
_cell.length_a   1.000
_cell.length_b   1.000
_cell.length_c   1.000
_cell.angle_alpha   90.00
_cell.angle_beta   90.00
_cell.angle_gamma   90.00
#
_symmetry.space_group_name_H-M   'P 1'
#
loop_
_entity.id
_entity.type
_entity.pdbx_description
1 polymer ?
#
loop_
_entity_poly.entity_id
_entity_poly.type
_entity_poly.pdbx_seq_one_letter_code
_entity_poly.pdbx_strand_id
1 'polypeptide(L)'
;MLNSGFFISTPFIIVFLIMAVLVHAALYKFFEAAGEKGWKALVPFYSWWVWLGLIGRSKWWILFLILPQVNIVVIIAMSVELLRSFGKKNIPMLILSGIAPFLVLPYVAFVEKPTYNGPIHDEYKRLKKEKKTSSGVEWMEAILFALIAASIIRAFIFEAFTIPTQSMENSLLRNDYLF
;
A
#
# COMPACT_ATOMS: atom_id res chain seq x y z
N MET A 1 11.60 31.54 22.66
CA MET A 1 10.70 31.03 21.59
C MET A 1 11.31 29.78 21.04
N LEU A 2 10.91 28.62 21.56
CA LEU A 2 11.43 27.32 21.16
C LEU A 2 10.73 26.91 19.88
N ASN A 3 11.54 26.77 18.85
CA ASN A 3 11.18 26.33 17.52
C ASN A 3 10.47 24.97 17.62
N SER A 4 9.15 24.94 17.44
CA SER A 4 8.35 23.73 17.35
C SER A 4 8.55 23.08 15.96
N GLY A 5 9.81 22.88 15.60
CA GLY A 5 10.17 22.02 14.50
C GLY A 5 9.60 20.62 14.79
N PHE A 6 9.00 20.01 13.81
CA PHE A 6 8.45 18.66 13.81
C PHE A 6 9.54 17.67 14.26
N PHE A 7 9.77 17.58 15.57
CA PHE A 7 10.65 16.57 16.15
C PHE A 7 9.93 15.24 16.11
N ILE A 8 10.17 14.48 15.05
CA ILE A 8 9.88 13.05 15.08
C ILE A 8 10.65 12.51 16.28
N SER A 9 9.93 12.12 17.32
CA SER A 9 10.57 11.66 18.55
C SER A 9 11.42 10.40 18.27
N THR A 10 12.59 10.32 18.87
CA THR A 10 13.52 9.17 18.68
C THR A 10 12.81 7.81 18.82
N PRO A 11 11.90 7.58 19.80
CA PRO A 11 11.16 6.31 19.88
C PRO A 11 10.28 6.05 18.65
N PHE A 12 9.69 7.07 18.03
CA PHE A 12 8.91 6.87 16.81
C PHE A 12 9.78 6.38 15.64
N ILE A 13 10.98 6.95 15.47
CA ILE A 13 11.92 6.50 14.44
C ILE A 13 12.32 5.04 14.67
N ILE A 14 12.62 4.67 15.91
CA ILE A 14 13.01 3.29 16.27
C ILE A 14 11.86 2.32 15.94
N VAL A 15 10.64 2.62 16.35
CA VAL A 15 9.48 1.77 16.05
C VAL A 15 9.26 1.64 14.55
N PHE A 16 9.35 2.73 13.80
CA PHE A 16 9.23 2.72 12.35
C PHE A 16 10.31 1.84 11.68
N LEU A 17 11.56 1.93 12.12
CA LEU A 17 12.65 1.11 11.60
C LEU A 17 12.43 -0.38 11.91
N ILE A 18 11.99 -0.71 13.13
CA ILE A 18 11.65 -2.10 13.49
C ILE A 18 10.54 -2.65 12.59
N MET A 19 9.47 -1.89 12.36
CA MET A 19 8.38 -2.29 11.46
C MET A 19 8.89 -2.49 10.02
N ALA A 20 9.73 -1.58 9.53
CA ALA A 20 10.31 -1.69 8.19
C ALA A 20 11.15 -2.97 8.07
N VAL A 21 12.01 -3.26 9.05
CA VAL A 21 12.82 -4.49 9.07
C VAL A 21 11.93 -5.74 9.08
N LEU A 22 10.89 -5.76 9.90
CA LEU A 22 9.95 -6.90 9.97
C LEU A 22 9.25 -7.15 8.63
N VAL A 23 8.79 -6.09 7.95
CA VAL A 23 8.16 -6.22 6.62
C VAL A 23 9.15 -6.74 5.58
N HIS A 24 10.38 -6.22 5.54
CA HIS A 24 11.39 -6.67 4.58
C HIS A 24 11.84 -8.11 4.86
N ALA A 25 11.94 -8.51 6.13
CA ALA A 25 12.21 -9.89 6.50
C ALA A 25 11.07 -10.84 6.08
N ALA A 26 9.81 -10.39 6.20
CA ALA A 26 8.67 -11.14 5.69
C ALA A 26 8.71 -11.27 4.17
N LEU A 27 8.94 -10.16 3.45
CA LEU A 27 9.07 -10.16 1.99
C LEU A 27 10.19 -11.06 1.51
N TYR A 28 11.31 -11.12 2.23
CA TYR A 28 12.39 -12.07 1.95
C TYR A 28 11.87 -13.51 1.88
N LYS A 29 11.09 -13.92 2.89
CA LYS A 29 10.49 -15.26 2.94
C LYS A 29 9.42 -15.49 1.86
N PHE A 30 8.59 -14.49 1.58
CA PHE A 30 7.62 -14.58 0.48
C PHE A 30 8.30 -14.72 -0.88
N PHE A 31 9.40 -14.02 -1.13
CA PHE A 31 10.14 -14.11 -2.38
C PHE A 31 10.79 -15.49 -2.53
N GLU A 32 11.43 -16.03 -1.47
CA GLU A 32 11.95 -17.40 -1.49
C GLU A 32 10.85 -18.43 -1.75
N ALA A 33 9.71 -18.31 -1.08
CA ALA A 33 8.58 -19.23 -1.26
C ALA A 33 7.97 -19.16 -2.67
N ALA A 34 8.14 -18.04 -3.37
CA ALA A 34 7.72 -17.87 -4.76
C ALA A 34 8.80 -18.26 -5.79
N GLY A 35 9.97 -18.77 -5.34
CA GLY A 35 11.08 -19.15 -6.22
C GLY A 35 11.98 -17.99 -6.65
N GLU A 36 11.77 -16.80 -6.08
CA GLU A 36 12.61 -15.62 -6.29
C GLU A 36 13.77 -15.59 -5.26
N LYS A 37 14.85 -14.87 -5.59
CA LYS A 37 15.96 -14.72 -4.64
C LYS A 37 15.57 -13.77 -3.51
N GLY A 38 15.59 -14.22 -2.26
CA GLY A 38 15.15 -13.47 -1.08
C GLY A 38 15.84 -12.11 -0.90
N TRP A 39 17.14 -11.97 -1.25
CA TRP A 39 17.87 -10.72 -1.14
C TRP A 39 17.24 -9.55 -1.91
N LYS A 40 16.43 -9.84 -2.95
CA LYS A 40 15.70 -8.83 -3.72
C LYS A 40 14.72 -8.03 -2.86
N ALA A 41 14.26 -8.59 -1.74
CA ALA A 41 13.41 -7.90 -0.79
C ALA A 41 14.12 -6.78 -0.02
N LEU A 42 15.46 -6.86 0.08
CA LEU A 42 16.26 -5.89 0.83
C LEU A 42 16.64 -4.66 0.01
N VAL A 43 16.51 -4.71 -1.31
CA VAL A 43 16.85 -3.60 -2.21
C VAL A 43 15.62 -2.72 -2.42
N PRO A 44 15.63 -1.43 -1.96
CA PRO A 44 14.54 -0.49 -2.20
C PRO A 44 14.19 -0.39 -3.69
N PHE A 45 12.96 -0.07 -4.02
CA PHE A 45 12.38 -0.03 -5.38
C PHE A 45 12.41 -1.38 -6.11
N TYR A 46 13.50 -2.15 -6.04
CA TYR A 46 13.57 -3.47 -6.66
C TYR A 46 12.65 -4.48 -5.95
N SER A 47 12.51 -4.38 -4.64
CA SER A 47 11.53 -5.16 -3.87
C SER A 47 10.10 -4.91 -4.35
N TRP A 48 9.73 -3.66 -4.65
CA TRP A 48 8.42 -3.33 -5.19
C TRP A 48 8.22 -3.89 -6.60
N TRP A 49 9.28 -3.85 -7.43
CA TRP A 49 9.25 -4.45 -8.75
C TRP A 49 8.95 -5.94 -8.72
N VAL A 50 9.63 -6.67 -7.85
CA VAL A 50 9.41 -8.12 -7.65
C VAL A 50 8.05 -8.38 -7.06
N TRP A 51 7.64 -7.63 -6.03
CA TRP A 51 6.33 -7.76 -5.40
C TRP A 51 5.19 -7.59 -6.40
N LEU A 52 5.22 -6.54 -7.22
CA LEU A 52 4.25 -6.35 -8.31
C LEU A 52 4.22 -7.54 -9.30
N GLY A 53 5.38 -8.14 -9.55
CA GLY A 53 5.47 -9.36 -10.36
C GLY A 53 4.76 -10.54 -9.73
N LEU A 54 4.95 -10.77 -8.43
CA LEU A 54 4.35 -11.88 -7.70
C LEU A 54 2.82 -11.82 -7.66
N ILE A 55 2.26 -10.62 -7.56
CA ILE A 55 0.79 -10.44 -7.58
C ILE A 55 0.21 -10.32 -9.01
N GLY A 56 1.07 -10.20 -10.03
CA GLY A 56 0.67 -10.09 -11.44
C GLY A 56 0.17 -8.70 -11.86
N ARG A 57 0.48 -7.67 -11.08
CA ARG A 57 0.15 -6.29 -11.41
C ARG A 57 1.13 -5.69 -12.41
N SER A 58 0.65 -4.69 -13.18
CA SER A 58 1.50 -3.93 -14.09
C SER A 58 2.63 -3.20 -13.33
N LYS A 59 3.85 -3.22 -13.89
CA LYS A 59 5.01 -2.53 -13.32
C LYS A 59 4.85 -1.01 -13.23
N TRP A 60 3.95 -0.42 -14.00
CA TRP A 60 3.60 1.00 -13.91
C TRP A 60 3.04 1.41 -12.55
N TRP A 61 2.57 0.47 -11.74
CA TRP A 61 2.12 0.72 -10.36
C TRP A 61 3.23 1.26 -9.45
N ILE A 62 4.50 1.09 -9.82
CA ILE A 62 5.64 1.71 -9.13
C ILE A 62 5.51 3.24 -9.07
N LEU A 63 4.96 3.89 -10.10
CA LEU A 63 4.74 5.33 -10.10
C LEU A 63 3.81 5.77 -8.95
N PHE A 64 2.79 4.98 -8.66
CA PHE A 64 1.87 5.27 -7.56
C PHE A 64 2.52 5.05 -6.19
N LEU A 65 3.52 4.17 -6.08
CA LEU A 65 4.28 3.97 -4.83
C LEU A 65 5.20 5.15 -4.51
N ILE A 66 5.61 5.92 -5.52
CA ILE A 66 6.44 7.12 -5.34
C ILE A 66 5.60 8.31 -4.86
N LEU A 67 4.30 8.33 -5.23
CA LEU A 67 3.40 9.43 -4.87
C LEU A 67 2.99 9.34 -3.39
N PRO A 68 3.26 10.39 -2.56
CA PRO A 68 2.92 10.39 -1.14
C PRO A 68 1.47 10.03 -0.83
N GLN A 69 0.64 10.02 -0.26
CA GLN A 69 -0.78 9.73 -0.05
C GLN A 69 -1.31 8.54 -0.87
N VAL A 70 -0.96 8.43 -2.17
CA VAL A 70 -1.39 7.33 -3.05
C VAL A 70 -0.69 6.02 -2.66
N ASN A 71 0.58 6.09 -2.25
CA ASN A 71 1.38 4.91 -1.90
C ASN A 71 0.73 4.08 -0.78
N ILE A 72 0.07 4.73 0.18
CA ILE A 72 -0.60 4.04 1.29
C ILE A 72 -1.69 3.10 0.75
N VAL A 73 -2.55 3.61 -0.14
CA VAL A 73 -3.63 2.82 -0.76
C VAL A 73 -3.07 1.66 -1.58
N VAL A 74 -1.99 1.93 -2.32
CA VAL A 74 -1.31 0.91 -3.13
C VAL A 74 -0.67 -0.16 -2.27
N ILE A 75 0.01 0.19 -1.18
CA ILE A 75 0.62 -0.77 -0.24
C ILE A 75 -0.46 -1.65 0.42
N ILE A 76 -1.59 -1.07 0.81
CA ILE A 76 -2.75 -1.81 1.34
C ILE A 76 -3.21 -2.85 0.32
N ALA A 77 -3.45 -2.43 -0.91
CA ALA A 77 -3.89 -3.33 -1.99
C ALA A 77 -2.86 -4.44 -2.25
N MET A 78 -1.59 -4.08 -2.38
CA MET A 78 -0.50 -5.03 -2.62
C MET A 78 -0.35 -6.05 -1.48
N SER A 79 -0.56 -5.65 -0.22
CA SER A 79 -0.48 -6.54 0.93
C SER A 79 -1.59 -7.58 0.91
N VAL A 80 -2.82 -7.17 0.63
CA VAL A 80 -3.98 -8.07 0.50
C VAL A 80 -3.79 -9.04 -0.68
N GLU A 81 -3.36 -8.52 -1.83
CA GLU A 81 -3.15 -9.31 -3.04
C GLU A 81 -1.99 -10.31 -2.89
N LEU A 82 -0.94 -9.93 -2.15
CA LEU A 82 0.16 -10.84 -1.83
C LEU A 82 -0.36 -12.06 -1.07
N LEU A 83 -1.08 -11.85 0.02
CA LEU A 83 -1.63 -12.96 0.80
C LEU A 83 -2.57 -13.86 -0.03
N ARG A 84 -3.37 -13.27 -0.91
CA ARG A 84 -4.21 -14.03 -1.84
C ARG A 84 -3.39 -14.85 -2.83
N SER A 85 -2.29 -14.32 -3.35
CA SER A 85 -1.36 -15.05 -4.22
C SER A 85 -0.71 -16.25 -3.51
N PHE A 86 -0.68 -16.22 -2.16
CA PHE A 86 -0.26 -17.33 -1.31
C PHE A 86 -1.44 -18.15 -0.75
N GLY A 87 -2.59 -18.10 -1.41
CA GLY A 87 -3.74 -18.94 -1.11
C GLY A 87 -4.52 -18.55 0.16
N LYS A 88 -4.22 -17.42 0.79
CA LYS A 88 -4.95 -16.97 1.97
C LYS A 88 -6.29 -16.34 1.56
N LYS A 89 -7.40 -16.96 2.01
CA LYS A 89 -8.77 -16.54 1.69
C LYS A 89 -9.54 -16.05 2.92
N ASN A 90 -8.94 -16.09 4.10
CA ASN A 90 -9.56 -15.65 5.34
C ASN A 90 -9.78 -14.13 5.32
N ILE A 91 -11.04 -13.70 5.26
CA ILE A 91 -11.43 -12.29 5.13
C ILE A 91 -10.89 -11.43 6.30
N PRO A 92 -11.05 -11.79 7.58
CA PRO A 92 -10.46 -11.05 8.69
C PRO A 92 -8.95 -10.82 8.55
N MET A 93 -8.22 -11.86 8.12
CA MET A 93 -6.77 -11.78 7.92
C MET A 93 -6.40 -10.86 6.76
N LEU A 94 -7.18 -10.88 5.68
CA LEU A 94 -6.97 -9.98 4.54
C LEU A 94 -7.24 -8.53 4.92
N ILE A 95 -8.30 -8.25 5.66
CA ILE A 95 -8.59 -6.89 6.17
C ILE A 95 -7.46 -6.43 7.09
N LEU A 96 -7.04 -7.28 8.02
CA LEU A 96 -5.97 -6.95 8.95
C LEU A 96 -4.64 -6.72 8.22
N SER A 97 -4.35 -7.44 7.12
CA SER A 97 -3.15 -7.21 6.31
C SER A 97 -3.16 -5.86 5.60
N GLY A 98 -4.33 -5.33 5.29
CA GLY A 98 -4.47 -3.98 4.75
C GLY A 98 -4.22 -2.90 5.82
N ILE A 99 -4.72 -3.11 7.04
CA ILE A 99 -4.60 -2.14 8.14
C ILE A 99 -3.21 -2.19 8.79
N ALA A 100 -2.70 -3.39 9.02
CA ALA A 100 -1.44 -3.64 9.74
C ALA A 100 -0.56 -4.66 9.00
N PRO A 101 -0.04 -4.33 7.81
CA PRO A 101 0.80 -5.24 7.02
C PRO A 101 2.07 -5.66 7.78
N PHE A 102 2.60 -4.78 8.63
CA PHE A 102 3.79 -5.02 9.44
C PHE A 102 3.61 -6.09 10.54
N LEU A 103 2.38 -6.48 10.87
CA LEU A 103 2.07 -7.59 11.77
C LEU A 103 1.72 -8.87 11.01
N VAL A 104 0.84 -8.75 10.02
CA VAL A 104 0.28 -9.90 9.33
C VAL A 104 1.28 -10.54 8.37
N LEU A 105 2.05 -9.75 7.62
CA LEU A 105 3.03 -10.31 6.69
C LEU A 105 4.10 -11.12 7.42
N PRO A 106 4.73 -10.64 8.51
CA PRO A 106 5.67 -11.46 9.27
C PRO A 106 5.03 -12.70 9.88
N TYR A 107 3.83 -12.58 10.44
CA TYR A 107 3.11 -13.73 10.99
C TYR A 107 2.94 -14.84 9.92
N VAL A 108 2.41 -14.50 8.75
CA VAL A 108 2.21 -15.46 7.67
C VAL A 108 3.53 -16.01 7.16
N ALA A 109 4.54 -15.15 7.00
CA ALA A 109 5.85 -15.55 6.46
C ALA A 109 6.60 -16.54 7.35
N PHE A 110 6.55 -16.36 8.68
CA PHE A 110 7.36 -17.14 9.62
C PHE A 110 6.60 -18.26 10.32
N VAL A 111 5.29 -18.08 10.58
CA VAL A 111 4.48 -19.05 11.33
C VAL A 111 3.78 -20.02 10.38
N GLU A 112 3.15 -19.53 9.32
CA GLU A 112 2.29 -20.35 8.46
C GLU A 112 2.99 -21.01 7.27
N LYS A 113 4.27 -20.68 7.01
CA LYS A 113 5.07 -21.20 5.89
C LYS A 113 4.29 -21.12 4.56
N PRO A 114 4.15 -19.92 4.00
CA PRO A 114 3.27 -19.68 2.85
C PRO A 114 3.74 -20.44 1.61
N THR A 115 2.79 -21.02 0.88
CA THR A 115 3.03 -21.66 -0.42
C THR A 115 2.50 -20.77 -1.51
N TYR A 116 3.33 -20.47 -2.51
CA TYR A 116 2.95 -19.60 -3.62
C TYR A 116 2.04 -20.33 -4.61
N ASN A 117 0.86 -19.78 -4.86
CA ASN A 117 -0.14 -20.37 -5.76
C ASN A 117 -0.18 -19.69 -7.14
N GLY A 118 0.65 -18.69 -7.34
CA GLY A 118 0.70 -17.90 -8.58
C GLY A 118 0.10 -16.49 -8.43
N PRO A 119 0.26 -15.66 -9.48
CA PRO A 119 -0.22 -14.28 -9.46
C PRO A 119 -1.73 -14.20 -9.38
N ILE A 120 -2.28 -13.54 -8.38
CA ILE A 120 -3.74 -13.42 -8.18
C ILE A 120 -4.43 -12.68 -9.32
N HIS A 121 -3.74 -11.72 -9.94
CA HIS A 121 -4.28 -10.96 -11.07
C HIS A 121 -4.51 -11.81 -12.32
N ASP A 122 -3.70 -12.83 -12.55
CA ASP A 122 -3.89 -13.74 -13.68
C ASP A 122 -5.08 -14.66 -13.45
N GLU A 123 -5.31 -15.07 -12.19
CA GLU A 123 -6.54 -15.77 -11.79
C GLU A 123 -7.78 -14.90 -12.03
N TYR A 124 -7.75 -13.62 -11.62
CA TYR A 124 -8.86 -12.69 -11.86
C TYR A 124 -9.13 -12.47 -13.34
N LYS A 125 -8.09 -12.29 -14.18
CA LYS A 125 -8.25 -12.16 -15.63
C LYS A 125 -8.90 -13.40 -16.24
N ARG A 126 -8.50 -14.59 -15.80
CA ARG A 126 -9.10 -15.85 -16.26
C ARG A 126 -10.57 -15.94 -15.86
N LEU A 127 -10.89 -15.72 -14.57
CA LEU A 127 -12.27 -15.73 -14.08
C LEU A 127 -13.17 -14.71 -14.78
N LYS A 128 -12.65 -13.51 -15.06
CA LYS A 128 -13.36 -12.46 -15.79
C LYS A 128 -13.64 -12.89 -17.23
N LYS A 129 -12.67 -13.52 -17.90
CA LYS A 129 -12.86 -14.07 -19.25
C LYS A 129 -13.91 -15.16 -19.30
N GLU A 130 -14.00 -16.00 -18.25
CA GLU A 130 -14.98 -17.05 -18.11
C GLU A 130 -16.36 -16.56 -17.59
N LYS A 131 -16.53 -15.24 -17.34
CA LYS A 131 -17.72 -14.63 -16.72
C LYS A 131 -18.07 -15.25 -15.35
N LYS A 132 -17.07 -15.75 -14.65
CA LYS A 132 -17.19 -16.34 -13.29
C LYS A 132 -16.70 -15.41 -12.19
N THR A 133 -16.42 -14.15 -12.50
CA THR A 133 -15.95 -13.18 -11.52
C THR A 133 -17.07 -12.88 -10.52
N SER A 134 -16.76 -12.99 -9.24
CA SER A 134 -17.71 -12.58 -8.19
C SER A 134 -17.93 -11.08 -8.24
N SER A 135 -19.18 -10.66 -8.12
CA SER A 135 -19.57 -9.24 -8.01
C SER A 135 -18.74 -8.48 -6.97
N GLY A 136 -18.39 -9.14 -5.85
CA GLY A 136 -17.54 -8.54 -4.83
C GLY A 136 -16.12 -8.18 -5.29
N VAL A 137 -15.53 -8.95 -6.19
CA VAL A 137 -14.19 -8.65 -6.76
C VAL A 137 -14.27 -7.44 -7.69
N GLU A 138 -15.31 -7.34 -8.51
CA GLU A 138 -15.53 -6.20 -9.39
C GLU A 138 -15.74 -4.90 -8.61
N TRP A 139 -16.52 -4.97 -7.53
CA TRP A 139 -16.69 -3.83 -6.61
C TRP A 139 -15.37 -3.42 -5.93
N MET A 140 -14.56 -4.37 -5.50
CA MET A 140 -13.25 -4.08 -4.90
C MET A 140 -12.30 -3.39 -5.89
N GLU A 141 -12.26 -3.86 -7.15
CA GLU A 141 -11.46 -3.21 -8.19
C GLU A 141 -11.94 -1.78 -8.47
N ALA A 142 -13.26 -1.57 -8.54
CA ALA A 142 -13.84 -0.25 -8.75
C ALA A 142 -13.55 0.71 -7.57
N ILE A 143 -13.69 0.25 -6.34
CA ILE A 143 -13.38 1.03 -5.13
C ILE A 143 -11.88 1.39 -5.10
N LEU A 144 -10.99 0.42 -5.37
CA LEU A 144 -9.56 0.66 -5.41
C LEU A 144 -9.20 1.71 -6.47
N PHE A 145 -9.77 1.58 -7.66
CA PHE A 145 -9.58 2.56 -8.74
C PHE A 145 -10.06 3.95 -8.31
N ALA A 146 -11.26 4.04 -7.71
CA ALA A 146 -11.83 5.30 -7.24
C ALA A 146 -10.96 5.96 -6.15
N LEU A 147 -10.43 5.18 -5.21
CA LEU A 147 -9.55 5.69 -4.16
C LEU A 147 -8.22 6.22 -4.73
N ILE A 148 -7.62 5.51 -5.66
CA ILE A 148 -6.38 5.95 -6.33
C ILE A 148 -6.65 7.21 -7.14
N ALA A 149 -7.72 7.24 -7.95
CA ALA A 149 -8.10 8.40 -8.75
C ALA A 149 -8.39 9.63 -7.87
N ALA A 150 -9.17 9.46 -6.80
CA ALA A 150 -9.48 10.54 -5.85
C ALA A 150 -8.21 11.05 -5.16
N SER A 151 -7.29 10.18 -4.78
CA SER A 151 -6.01 10.56 -4.17
C SER A 151 -5.12 11.36 -5.13
N ILE A 152 -5.09 10.98 -6.40
CA ILE A 152 -4.35 11.72 -7.45
C ILE A 152 -4.98 13.09 -7.69
N ILE A 153 -6.31 13.15 -7.83
CA ILE A 153 -7.04 14.40 -8.04
C ILE A 153 -6.77 15.35 -6.88
N ARG A 154 -6.87 14.86 -5.64
CA ARG A 154 -6.60 15.66 -4.44
C ARG A 154 -5.15 16.14 -4.37
N ALA A 155 -4.17 15.30 -4.75
CA ALA A 155 -2.76 15.64 -4.66
C ALA A 155 -2.29 16.63 -5.74
N PHE A 156 -2.93 16.64 -6.92
CA PHE A 156 -2.43 17.41 -8.07
C PHE A 156 -3.38 18.48 -8.59
N ILE A 157 -4.68 18.40 -8.29
CA ILE A 157 -5.69 19.29 -8.86
C ILE A 157 -6.35 20.16 -7.79
N PHE A 158 -6.60 19.59 -6.60
CA PHE A 158 -7.28 20.29 -5.52
C PHE A 158 -6.41 20.32 -4.25
N GLU A 159 -5.64 21.38 -4.10
CA GLU A 159 -5.00 21.70 -2.83
C GLU A 159 -5.83 22.77 -2.13
N ALA A 160 -6.43 22.42 -0.99
CA ALA A 160 -7.14 23.38 -0.16
C ALA A 160 -6.13 24.13 0.71
N PHE A 161 -5.94 25.41 0.47
CA PHE A 161 -5.09 26.27 1.29
C PHE A 161 -5.91 26.96 2.37
N THR A 162 -5.49 26.81 3.62
CA THR A 162 -6.03 27.61 4.72
C THR A 162 -5.26 28.91 4.86
N ILE A 163 -5.93 30.02 5.12
CA ILE A 163 -5.30 31.31 5.38
C ILE A 163 -4.87 31.37 6.85
N PRO A 164 -3.57 31.25 7.17
CA PRO A 164 -3.12 31.19 8.56
C PRO A 164 -2.98 32.55 9.21
N THR A 165 -3.02 33.69 8.45
CA THR A 165 -2.72 35.03 8.93
C THR A 165 -3.79 36.02 8.54
N GLN A 166 -3.90 37.12 9.33
CA GLN A 166 -4.84 38.22 9.13
C GLN A 166 -4.40 39.26 8.07
N SER A 167 -3.34 38.98 7.32
CA SER A 167 -2.78 39.93 6.35
C SER A 167 -3.71 40.29 5.18
N MET A 168 -4.79 39.54 4.98
CA MET A 168 -5.79 39.78 3.91
C MET A 168 -7.21 39.93 4.46
N GLU A 169 -7.37 40.43 5.68
CA GLU A 169 -8.63 40.47 6.43
C GLU A 169 -9.76 41.29 5.75
N ASN A 170 -9.42 42.15 4.79
CA ASN A 170 -10.41 42.95 4.03
C ASN A 170 -11.11 42.15 2.90
N SER A 171 -10.59 40.97 2.50
CA SER A 171 -11.12 40.16 1.40
C SER A 171 -11.31 38.67 1.75
N LEU A 172 -10.57 38.17 2.72
CA LEU A 172 -10.57 36.75 3.11
C LEU A 172 -10.43 36.67 4.64
N LEU A 173 -11.31 35.90 5.27
CA LEU A 173 -11.31 35.71 6.72
C LEU A 173 -10.28 34.67 7.13
N ARG A 174 -9.75 34.80 8.35
CA ARG A 174 -8.89 33.79 8.95
C ARG A 174 -9.64 32.44 9.00
N ASN A 175 -9.01 31.38 8.53
CA ASN A 175 -9.52 30.01 8.34
C ASN A 175 -10.43 29.82 7.10
N ASP A 176 -10.52 30.78 6.19
CA ASP A 176 -11.12 30.52 4.89
C ASP A 176 -10.29 29.53 4.07
N TYR A 177 -10.97 28.70 3.29
CA TYR A 177 -10.34 27.73 2.39
C TYR A 177 -10.38 28.28 0.96
N LEU A 178 -9.25 28.26 0.29
CA LEU A 178 -9.11 28.54 -1.14
C LEU A 178 -8.92 27.21 -1.88
N PHE A 179 -9.64 27.03 -2.96
CA PHE A 179 -9.56 25.87 -3.85
C PHE A 179 -9.02 26.29 -5.21
#